data_2a987be7da7b797af3ef14fda13ceffe
#
_entry.id   2a987be7da7b797af3ef14fda13ceffe
#
_cell.length_a   1.000
_cell.length_b   1.000
_cell.length_c   1.000
_cell.angle_alpha   90.00
_cell.angle_beta   90.00
_cell.angle_gamma   90.00
#
_symmetry.space_group_name_H-M   'P 1'
#
loop_
_entity.id
_entity.type
_entity.pdbx_description
1 polymer ?
#
loop_
_entity_poly.entity_id
_entity_poly.type
_entity_poly.pdbx_seq_one_letter_code
_entity_poly.pdbx_strand_id
1 'polypeptide(L)'
;MKLTVFGATGGVGREVVRQALDAGHEVTAVVRDPARFTVTGERLEVFRSDLADAGALRGAVAGRDAVLSGLGARNRADAASGVAARLTRPVLAAMDAEGVRRLVVVSAAPVGPAAEGDGLLDKAVLAVVRNVLKDVYADLRVMESELAASAADWTSVRPPKLTDRPLTGRYRTVVGGTPARGRTLARADVAHAMLAVLADPSTVRRGVGVAY
;
A
#
# COMPACT_ATOMS: atom_id res chain seq x y z
N MET A 1 6.16 -8.31 15.52
CA MET A 1 4.74 -8.11 15.21
C MET A 1 4.23 -9.25 14.33
N LYS A 2 2.93 -9.53 14.42
CA LYS A 2 2.21 -10.42 13.51
C LYS A 2 1.53 -9.58 12.43
N LEU A 3 1.95 -9.74 11.19
CA LEU A 3 1.53 -8.89 10.08
C LEU A 3 0.77 -9.71 9.02
N THR A 4 -0.30 -9.15 8.46
CA THR A 4 -0.91 -9.69 7.24
C THR A 4 -0.57 -8.80 6.06
N VAL A 5 -0.14 -9.41 4.95
CA VAL A 5 0.20 -8.70 3.72
C VAL A 5 -0.71 -9.12 2.57
N PHE A 6 -1.54 -8.18 2.12
CA PHE A 6 -2.34 -8.32 0.90
C PHE A 6 -1.57 -7.81 -0.31
N GLY A 7 -1.81 -8.43 -1.47
CA GLY A 7 -1.06 -8.11 -2.68
C GLY A 7 0.39 -8.62 -2.66
N ALA A 8 0.69 -9.64 -1.86
CA ALA A 8 2.01 -10.20 -1.62
C ALA A 8 2.75 -10.68 -2.89
N THR A 9 2.04 -11.03 -3.97
CA THR A 9 2.63 -11.39 -5.27
C THR A 9 3.01 -10.18 -6.13
N GLY A 10 2.57 -8.98 -5.77
CA GLY A 10 2.93 -7.74 -6.45
C GLY A 10 4.33 -7.25 -6.09
N GLY A 11 4.87 -6.31 -6.90
CA GLY A 11 6.23 -5.83 -6.70
C GLY A 11 6.48 -5.18 -5.32
N VAL A 12 5.55 -4.33 -4.84
CA VAL A 12 5.65 -3.73 -3.49
C VAL A 12 5.34 -4.76 -2.42
N GLY A 13 4.24 -5.52 -2.54
CA GLY A 13 3.82 -6.47 -1.51
C GLY A 13 4.86 -7.58 -1.26
N ARG A 14 5.53 -8.05 -2.31
CA ARG A 14 6.63 -9.02 -2.18
C ARG A 14 7.80 -8.45 -1.39
N GLU A 15 8.17 -7.19 -1.64
CA GLU A 15 9.22 -6.50 -0.88
C GLU A 15 8.80 -6.26 0.59
N VAL A 16 7.51 -5.96 0.84
CA VAL A 16 6.98 -5.87 2.21
C VAL A 16 7.13 -7.19 2.95
N VAL A 17 6.73 -8.33 2.33
CA VAL A 17 6.87 -9.65 2.96
C VAL A 17 8.33 -9.96 3.26
N ARG A 18 9.25 -9.78 2.28
CA ARG A 18 10.66 -10.06 2.46
C ARG A 18 11.26 -9.21 3.60
N GLN A 19 11.08 -7.90 3.57
CA GLN A 19 11.65 -7.00 4.57
C GLN A 19 11.02 -7.19 5.97
N ALA A 20 9.73 -7.53 6.05
CA ALA A 20 9.08 -7.84 7.32
C ALA A 20 9.67 -9.12 7.95
N LEU A 21 9.93 -10.16 7.16
CA LEU A 21 10.59 -11.38 7.62
C LEU A 21 12.03 -11.11 8.05
N ASP A 22 12.80 -10.34 7.26
CA ASP A 22 14.17 -9.93 7.58
C ASP A 22 14.24 -9.12 8.91
N ALA A 23 13.20 -8.33 9.20
CA ALA A 23 13.03 -7.60 10.46
C ALA A 23 12.52 -8.47 11.64
N GLY A 24 12.31 -9.77 11.43
CA GLY A 24 11.91 -10.71 12.47
C GLY A 24 10.41 -10.72 12.78
N HIS A 25 9.55 -10.17 11.91
CA HIS A 25 8.10 -10.25 12.04
C HIS A 25 7.57 -11.63 11.61
N GLU A 26 6.43 -12.01 12.17
CA GLU A 26 5.60 -13.10 11.66
C GLU A 26 4.70 -12.57 10.55
N VAL A 27 4.68 -13.21 9.38
CA VAL A 27 3.97 -12.69 8.22
C VAL A 27 2.97 -13.72 7.67
N THR A 28 1.71 -13.31 7.52
CA THR A 28 0.71 -14.02 6.72
C THR A 28 0.59 -13.35 5.36
N ALA A 29 1.08 -13.99 4.30
CA ALA A 29 0.99 -13.50 2.93
C ALA A 29 -0.30 -13.99 2.28
N VAL A 30 -1.23 -13.08 1.96
CA VAL A 30 -2.49 -13.43 1.30
C VAL A 30 -2.28 -13.44 -0.21
N VAL A 31 -2.51 -14.60 -0.83
CA VAL A 31 -2.28 -14.83 -2.26
C VAL A 31 -3.44 -15.58 -2.91
N ARG A 32 -3.71 -15.31 -4.20
CA ARG A 32 -4.72 -16.05 -4.96
C ARG A 32 -4.22 -17.41 -5.44
N ASP A 33 -2.97 -17.45 -5.84
CA ASP A 33 -2.30 -18.65 -6.34
C ASP A 33 -0.95 -18.82 -5.63
N PRO A 34 -0.85 -19.73 -4.66
CA PRO A 34 0.39 -20.00 -3.93
C PRO A 34 1.56 -20.41 -4.82
N ALA A 35 1.31 -21.09 -5.96
CA ALA A 35 2.38 -21.52 -6.87
C ALA A 35 3.14 -20.34 -7.51
N ARG A 36 2.54 -19.15 -7.54
CA ARG A 36 3.16 -17.92 -8.06
C ARG A 36 3.86 -17.08 -6.99
N PHE A 37 3.88 -17.55 -5.76
CA PHE A 37 4.50 -16.85 -4.65
C PHE A 37 5.84 -17.50 -4.30
N THR A 38 6.93 -16.75 -4.40
CA THR A 38 8.30 -17.28 -4.36
C THR A 38 9.08 -16.91 -3.09
N VAL A 39 8.49 -16.10 -2.19
CA VAL A 39 9.14 -15.78 -0.92
C VAL A 39 8.97 -16.97 0.02
N THR A 40 10.04 -17.31 0.73
CA THR A 40 10.08 -18.37 1.75
C THR A 40 10.63 -17.82 3.05
N GLY A 41 10.32 -18.45 4.17
CA GLY A 41 10.81 -18.06 5.50
C GLY A 41 10.13 -18.85 6.61
N GLU A 42 10.82 -19.08 7.72
CA GLU A 42 10.30 -19.86 8.86
C GLU A 42 9.09 -19.21 9.54
N ARG A 43 8.98 -17.86 9.46
CA ARG A 43 7.88 -17.07 10.07
C ARG A 43 6.86 -16.62 9.04
N LEU A 44 6.77 -17.34 7.90
CA LEU A 44 5.86 -17.04 6.81
C LEU A 44 4.74 -18.08 6.74
N GLU A 45 3.51 -17.60 6.83
CA GLU A 45 2.31 -18.33 6.50
C GLU A 45 1.78 -17.86 5.15
N VAL A 46 1.44 -18.79 4.26
CA VAL A 46 0.80 -18.46 2.98
C VAL A 46 -0.69 -18.77 3.07
N PHE A 47 -1.51 -17.74 3.01
CA PHE A 47 -2.97 -17.83 3.09
C PHE A 47 -3.58 -17.66 1.69
N ARG A 48 -4.31 -18.69 1.22
CA ARG A 48 -4.96 -18.63 -0.09
C ARG A 48 -6.34 -17.95 0.00
N SER A 49 -6.54 -16.88 -0.78
CA SER A 49 -7.85 -16.23 -0.94
C SER A 49 -7.92 -15.45 -2.26
N ASP A 50 -9.12 -15.36 -2.84
CA ASP A 50 -9.40 -14.51 -4.01
C ASP A 50 -9.72 -13.05 -3.66
N LEU A 51 -9.81 -12.73 -2.37
CA LEU A 51 -10.12 -11.42 -1.81
C LEU A 51 -11.56 -10.93 -2.08
N ALA A 52 -12.47 -11.80 -2.50
CA ALA A 52 -13.83 -11.42 -2.86
C ALA A 52 -14.77 -11.33 -1.64
N ASP A 53 -14.50 -12.12 -0.60
CA ASP A 53 -15.36 -12.27 0.58
C ASP A 53 -14.62 -11.91 1.87
N ALA A 54 -15.20 -10.98 2.63
CA ALA A 54 -14.67 -10.56 3.93
C ALA A 54 -14.64 -11.71 4.95
N GLY A 55 -15.64 -12.59 4.93
CA GLY A 55 -15.69 -13.77 5.81
C GLY A 55 -14.52 -14.71 5.59
N ALA A 56 -14.14 -14.94 4.35
CA ALA A 56 -12.99 -15.76 3.98
C ALA A 56 -11.64 -15.11 4.39
N LEU A 57 -11.59 -13.79 4.60
CA LEU A 57 -10.38 -13.07 5.01
C LEU A 57 -10.16 -13.02 6.51
N ARG A 58 -11.19 -13.31 7.32
CA ARG A 58 -11.10 -13.21 8.79
C ARG A 58 -9.94 -14.03 9.35
N GLY A 59 -9.76 -15.28 8.90
CA GLY A 59 -8.65 -16.14 9.32
C GLY A 59 -7.25 -15.55 9.03
N ALA A 60 -7.14 -14.75 7.97
CA ALA A 60 -5.88 -14.10 7.63
C ALA A 60 -5.55 -12.90 8.53
N VAL A 61 -6.57 -12.24 9.11
CA VAL A 61 -6.39 -11.02 9.91
C VAL A 61 -6.59 -11.23 11.40
N ALA A 62 -7.26 -12.31 11.83
CA ALA A 62 -7.51 -12.60 13.23
C ALA A 62 -6.21 -12.67 14.05
N GLY A 63 -6.15 -11.93 15.17
CA GLY A 63 -4.99 -11.92 16.07
C GLY A 63 -3.72 -11.31 15.47
N ARG A 64 -3.83 -10.51 14.42
CA ARG A 64 -2.71 -9.76 13.80
C ARG A 64 -2.60 -8.37 14.41
N ASP A 65 -1.36 -7.87 14.51
CA ASP A 65 -1.07 -6.53 15.04
C ASP A 65 -1.38 -5.45 13.99
N ALA A 66 -1.14 -5.75 12.72
CA ALA A 66 -1.38 -4.83 11.61
C ALA A 66 -1.55 -5.54 10.27
N VAL A 67 -2.16 -4.82 9.33
CA VAL A 67 -2.35 -5.21 7.94
C VAL A 67 -1.59 -4.25 7.02
N LEU A 68 -0.85 -4.79 6.04
CA LEU A 68 -0.24 -4.03 4.97
C LEU A 68 -0.84 -4.44 3.63
N SER A 69 -1.14 -3.47 2.78
CA SER A 69 -1.76 -3.72 1.47
C SER A 69 -0.96 -3.11 0.33
N GLY A 70 -0.40 -3.97 -0.51
CA GLY A 70 0.16 -3.64 -1.82
C GLY A 70 -0.82 -3.86 -2.97
N LEU A 71 -2.13 -3.90 -2.67
CA LEU A 71 -3.18 -4.07 -3.68
C LEU A 71 -3.28 -2.83 -4.56
N GLY A 72 -3.47 -3.03 -5.85
CA GLY A 72 -3.64 -1.97 -6.83
C GLY A 72 -3.79 -2.50 -8.24
N ALA A 73 -4.07 -1.63 -9.19
CA ALA A 73 -4.19 -1.95 -10.59
C ALA A 73 -2.84 -2.37 -11.19
N ARG A 74 -2.81 -3.50 -11.89
CA ARG A 74 -1.63 -3.98 -12.64
C ARG A 74 -1.61 -3.48 -14.08
N ASN A 75 -2.78 -3.10 -14.59
CA ASN A 75 -3.00 -2.61 -15.94
C ASN A 75 -4.20 -1.65 -15.97
N ARG A 76 -4.47 -1.06 -17.13
CA ARG A 76 -5.59 -0.12 -17.31
C ARG A 76 -6.96 -0.75 -17.10
N ALA A 77 -7.14 -2.01 -17.48
CA ALA A 77 -8.42 -2.71 -17.30
C ALA A 77 -8.72 -2.94 -15.80
N ASP A 78 -7.71 -3.34 -15.02
CA ASP A 78 -7.82 -3.43 -13.57
C ASP A 78 -8.21 -2.05 -12.95
N ALA A 79 -7.57 -0.96 -13.42
CA ALA A 79 -7.85 0.39 -12.95
C ALA A 79 -9.30 0.82 -13.25
N ALA A 80 -9.75 0.60 -14.49
CA ALA A 80 -11.11 0.93 -14.91
C ALA A 80 -12.18 0.14 -14.15
N SER A 81 -11.83 -1.04 -13.63
CA SER A 81 -12.74 -1.87 -12.79
C SER A 81 -12.74 -1.48 -11.30
N GLY A 82 -12.01 -0.44 -10.88
CA GLY A 82 -11.94 0.01 -9.50
C GLY A 82 -11.33 -1.04 -8.56
N VAL A 83 -10.26 -1.72 -9.00
CA VAL A 83 -9.72 -2.88 -8.30
C VAL A 83 -9.16 -2.54 -6.92
N ALA A 84 -8.55 -1.36 -6.73
CA ALA A 84 -7.98 -0.98 -5.43
C ALA A 84 -9.07 -0.79 -4.38
N ALA A 85 -10.10 -0.01 -4.67
CA ALA A 85 -11.24 0.19 -3.78
C ALA A 85 -12.01 -1.12 -3.56
N ARG A 86 -12.34 -1.84 -4.63
CA ARG A 86 -13.10 -3.09 -4.56
C ARG A 86 -12.42 -4.16 -3.70
N LEU A 87 -11.09 -4.30 -3.76
CA LEU A 87 -10.36 -5.28 -2.95
C LEU A 87 -10.03 -4.78 -1.54
N THR A 88 -10.06 -3.48 -1.29
CA THR A 88 -9.85 -2.91 0.05
C THR A 88 -11.07 -3.05 0.94
N ARG A 89 -12.29 -2.99 0.39
CA ARG A 89 -13.55 -3.14 1.16
C ARG A 89 -13.64 -4.42 1.98
N PRO A 90 -13.46 -5.63 1.39
CA PRO A 90 -13.49 -6.86 2.17
C PRO A 90 -12.36 -6.94 3.20
N VAL A 91 -11.19 -6.34 2.94
CA VAL A 91 -10.10 -6.26 3.90
C VAL A 91 -10.52 -5.42 5.11
N LEU A 92 -11.09 -4.23 4.90
CA LEU A 92 -11.60 -3.36 5.98
C LEU A 92 -12.69 -4.06 6.80
N ALA A 93 -13.63 -4.73 6.15
CA ALA A 93 -14.70 -5.45 6.84
C ALA A 93 -14.17 -6.64 7.65
N ALA A 94 -13.18 -7.37 7.15
CA ALA A 94 -12.54 -8.46 7.90
C ALA A 94 -11.75 -7.92 9.11
N MET A 95 -11.04 -6.80 8.94
CA MET A 95 -10.30 -6.14 10.03
C MET A 95 -11.24 -5.65 11.14
N ASP A 96 -12.36 -5.03 10.75
CA ASP A 96 -13.37 -4.54 11.71
C ASP A 96 -13.98 -5.70 12.52
N ALA A 97 -14.34 -6.80 11.84
CA ALA A 97 -14.89 -8.00 12.46
C ALA A 97 -13.92 -8.68 13.45
N GLU A 98 -12.61 -8.58 13.22
CA GLU A 98 -11.56 -9.18 14.07
C GLU A 98 -10.91 -8.15 15.04
N GLY A 99 -11.38 -6.91 15.08
CA GLY A 99 -10.87 -5.86 15.94
C GLY A 99 -9.44 -5.39 15.60
N VAL A 100 -8.95 -5.69 14.39
CA VAL A 100 -7.62 -5.26 13.93
C VAL A 100 -7.72 -3.86 13.32
N ARG A 101 -7.00 -2.91 13.91
CA ARG A 101 -7.17 -1.49 13.55
C ARG A 101 -6.09 -0.94 12.62
N ARG A 102 -4.83 -1.35 12.78
CA ARG A 102 -3.69 -0.76 12.06
C ARG A 102 -3.63 -1.25 10.62
N LEU A 103 -3.77 -0.33 9.67
CA LEU A 103 -3.71 -0.60 8.23
C LEU A 103 -2.75 0.35 7.52
N VAL A 104 -1.81 -0.19 6.73
CA VAL A 104 -0.96 0.60 5.84
C VAL A 104 -1.20 0.17 4.40
N VAL A 105 -1.59 1.11 3.55
CA VAL A 105 -1.83 0.84 2.12
C VAL A 105 -0.86 1.59 1.23
N VAL A 106 -0.58 1.05 0.05
CA VAL A 106 0.08 1.81 -1.01
C VAL A 106 -0.95 2.53 -1.87
N SER A 107 -0.71 3.81 -2.14
CA SER A 107 -1.49 4.67 -3.04
C SER A 107 -0.55 5.30 -4.09
N ALA A 108 -0.75 6.57 -4.43
CA ALA A 108 0.12 7.28 -5.35
C ALA A 108 0.20 8.79 -5.01
N ALA A 109 1.35 9.41 -5.26
CA ALA A 109 1.56 10.84 -5.01
C ALA A 109 0.51 11.76 -5.66
N PRO A 110 0.02 11.53 -6.90
CA PRO A 110 -1.00 12.37 -7.52
C PRO A 110 -2.39 12.34 -6.85
N VAL A 111 -2.65 11.44 -5.93
CA VAL A 111 -3.89 11.41 -5.12
C VAL A 111 -3.84 12.45 -4.00
N GLY A 112 -2.66 12.70 -3.47
CA GLY A 112 -2.43 13.68 -2.43
C GLY A 112 -2.37 15.13 -2.92
N PRO A 113 -2.12 16.08 -2.00
CA PRO A 113 -1.89 17.48 -2.35
C PRO A 113 -0.63 17.62 -3.22
N ALA A 114 -0.62 18.67 -4.06
CA ALA A 114 0.58 19.01 -4.81
C ALA A 114 1.72 19.40 -3.84
N ALA A 115 2.96 19.10 -4.24
CA ALA A 115 4.10 19.46 -3.43
C ALA A 115 4.26 20.99 -3.39
N GLU A 116 4.57 21.51 -2.21
CA GLU A 116 4.97 22.92 -2.06
C GLU A 116 6.33 23.12 -2.74
N GLY A 117 6.43 24.14 -3.60
CA GLY A 117 7.66 24.46 -4.33
C GLY A 117 7.85 23.74 -5.67
N ASP A 118 6.86 22.97 -6.16
CA ASP A 118 6.89 22.46 -7.52
C ASP A 118 6.79 23.60 -8.55
N GLY A 119 7.68 23.62 -9.53
CA GLY A 119 7.69 24.58 -10.62
C GLY A 119 6.52 24.41 -11.60
N LEU A 120 6.29 25.40 -12.48
CA LEU A 120 5.23 25.31 -13.50
C LEU A 120 5.41 24.09 -14.41
N LEU A 121 6.64 23.73 -14.73
CA LEU A 121 6.95 22.57 -15.57
C LEU A 121 6.58 21.24 -14.87
N ASP A 122 6.87 21.11 -13.58
CA ASP A 122 6.52 19.92 -12.79
C ASP A 122 4.99 19.79 -12.68
N LYS A 123 4.29 20.92 -12.50
CA LYS A 123 2.81 20.97 -12.47
C LYS A 123 2.21 20.56 -13.83
N ALA A 124 2.79 21.01 -14.95
CA ALA A 124 2.34 20.61 -16.29
C ALA A 124 2.54 19.13 -16.57
N VAL A 125 3.72 18.59 -16.23
CA VAL A 125 4.00 17.14 -16.33
C VAL A 125 3.03 16.34 -15.47
N LEU A 126 2.78 16.77 -14.24
CA LEU A 126 1.84 16.10 -13.35
C LEU A 126 0.40 16.12 -13.90
N ALA A 127 -0.02 17.20 -14.54
CA ALA A 127 -1.34 17.30 -15.18
C ALA A 127 -1.49 16.29 -16.33
N VAL A 128 -0.45 16.13 -17.16
CA VAL A 128 -0.43 15.12 -18.24
C VAL A 128 -0.50 13.71 -17.65
N VAL A 129 0.31 13.41 -16.65
CA VAL A 129 0.32 12.09 -15.97
C VAL A 129 -1.04 11.80 -15.33
N ARG A 130 -1.67 12.78 -14.68
CA ARG A 130 -3.02 12.66 -14.12
C ARG A 130 -4.06 12.34 -15.17
N ASN A 131 -3.98 12.93 -16.35
CA ASN A 131 -4.91 12.65 -17.44
C ASN A 131 -4.71 11.24 -18.03
N VAL A 132 -3.47 10.83 -18.26
CA VAL A 132 -3.14 9.50 -18.82
C VAL A 132 -3.52 8.36 -17.88
N LEU A 133 -3.39 8.56 -16.56
CA LEU A 133 -3.65 7.57 -15.51
C LEU A 133 -4.91 7.92 -14.70
N LYS A 134 -5.86 8.65 -15.30
CA LYS A 134 -7.05 9.17 -14.60
C LYS A 134 -7.83 8.08 -13.87
N ASP A 135 -8.01 6.91 -14.49
CA ASP A 135 -8.78 5.80 -13.92
C ASP A 135 -8.06 5.18 -12.72
N VAL A 136 -6.72 5.06 -12.78
CA VAL A 136 -5.90 4.60 -11.65
C VAL A 136 -6.04 5.54 -10.46
N TYR A 137 -5.94 6.85 -10.69
CA TYR A 137 -6.03 7.82 -9.60
C TYR A 137 -7.47 8.01 -9.10
N ALA A 138 -8.48 7.82 -9.96
CA ALA A 138 -9.88 7.81 -9.53
C ALA A 138 -10.15 6.64 -8.57
N ASP A 139 -9.71 5.42 -8.93
CA ASP A 139 -9.82 4.22 -8.09
C ASP A 139 -9.11 4.41 -6.74
N LEU A 140 -7.87 4.91 -6.75
CA LEU A 140 -7.13 5.18 -5.51
C LEU A 140 -7.77 6.27 -4.64
N ARG A 141 -8.43 7.29 -5.22
CA ARG A 141 -9.20 8.28 -4.44
C ARG A 141 -10.42 7.66 -3.79
N VAL A 142 -11.13 6.78 -4.50
CA VAL A 142 -12.25 6.02 -3.93
C VAL A 142 -11.75 5.15 -2.77
N MET A 143 -10.66 4.42 -2.97
CA MET A 143 -10.03 3.64 -1.90
C MET A 143 -9.69 4.51 -0.68
N GLU A 144 -9.05 5.66 -0.87
CA GLU A 144 -8.70 6.54 0.25
C GLU A 144 -9.92 7.16 0.94
N SER A 145 -11.02 7.42 0.21
CA SER A 145 -12.27 7.87 0.82
C SER A 145 -12.91 6.80 1.70
N GLU A 146 -12.82 5.53 1.31
CA GLU A 146 -13.29 4.39 2.11
C GLU A 146 -12.41 4.18 3.36
N LEU A 147 -11.09 4.35 3.24
CA LEU A 147 -10.21 4.36 4.40
C LEU A 147 -10.61 5.47 5.39
N ALA A 148 -10.85 6.67 4.89
CA ALA A 148 -11.24 7.81 5.72
C ALA A 148 -12.58 7.60 6.45
N ALA A 149 -13.54 6.91 5.81
CA ALA A 149 -14.83 6.55 6.39
C ALA A 149 -14.77 5.36 7.35
N SER A 150 -13.70 4.56 7.31
CA SER A 150 -13.54 3.37 8.15
C SER A 150 -13.13 3.69 9.59
N ALA A 151 -13.28 2.70 10.48
CA ALA A 151 -12.78 2.75 11.85
C ALA A 151 -11.26 2.44 11.96
N ALA A 152 -10.58 2.09 10.85
CA ALA A 152 -9.19 1.71 10.85
C ALA A 152 -8.25 2.88 11.19
N ASP A 153 -7.14 2.56 11.83
CA ASP A 153 -5.99 3.44 12.04
C ASP A 153 -5.08 3.35 10.80
N TRP A 154 -5.58 3.89 9.70
CA TRP A 154 -4.97 3.75 8.39
C TRP A 154 -3.82 4.73 8.14
N THR A 155 -2.87 4.32 7.29
CA THR A 155 -1.87 5.20 6.65
C THR A 155 -1.82 4.88 5.17
N SER A 156 -1.91 5.90 4.32
CA SER A 156 -1.78 5.77 2.86
C SER A 156 -0.40 6.25 2.43
N VAL A 157 0.50 5.34 2.08
CA VAL A 157 1.83 5.67 1.53
C VAL A 157 1.69 6.02 0.06
N ARG A 158 2.11 7.23 -0.31
CA ARG A 158 1.90 7.83 -1.63
C ARG A 158 3.23 8.04 -2.38
N PRO A 159 3.77 7.01 -3.05
CA PRO A 159 4.96 7.13 -3.87
C PRO A 159 4.67 7.79 -5.22
N PRO A 160 5.70 8.38 -5.89
CA PRO A 160 5.66 8.78 -7.29
C PRO A 160 5.81 7.56 -8.21
N LYS A 161 6.40 7.73 -9.40
CA LYS A 161 6.69 6.61 -10.32
C LYS A 161 7.60 5.58 -9.65
N LEU A 162 7.17 4.31 -9.68
CA LEU A 162 7.91 3.19 -9.09
C LEU A 162 9.00 2.66 -10.02
N THR A 163 10.11 2.24 -9.41
CA THR A 163 11.24 1.57 -10.10
C THR A 163 11.58 0.25 -9.41
N ASP A 164 12.37 -0.60 -10.09
CA ASP A 164 12.84 -1.89 -9.56
C ASP A 164 14.30 -1.82 -9.04
N ARG A 165 14.74 -0.63 -8.62
CA ARG A 165 16.06 -0.47 -8.01
C ARG A 165 16.11 -1.16 -6.64
N PRO A 166 17.32 -1.54 -6.17
CA PRO A 166 17.51 -2.10 -4.83
C PRO A 166 17.06 -1.15 -3.73
N LEU A 167 16.85 -1.70 -2.54
CA LEU A 167 16.60 -0.95 -1.32
C LEU A 167 17.77 0.01 -1.02
N THR A 168 17.44 1.26 -0.78
CA THR A 168 18.42 2.28 -0.37
C THR A 168 18.24 2.71 1.09
N GLY A 169 17.02 2.67 1.61
CA GLY A 169 16.65 3.22 2.92
C GLY A 169 16.77 4.75 3.00
N ARG A 170 17.04 5.42 1.88
CA ARG A 170 17.31 6.87 1.80
C ARG A 170 16.27 7.54 0.89
N TYR A 171 15.24 8.09 1.48
CA TYR A 171 14.16 8.82 0.81
C TYR A 171 13.59 9.88 1.75
N ARG A 172 12.86 10.84 1.19
CA ARG A 172 12.16 11.87 1.94
C ARG A 172 10.75 11.44 2.23
N THR A 173 10.23 11.85 3.38
CA THR A 173 8.87 11.57 3.83
C THR A 173 8.18 12.86 4.25
N VAL A 174 6.92 13.05 3.84
CA VAL A 174 6.09 14.20 4.23
C VAL A 174 4.71 13.70 4.66
N VAL A 175 4.40 13.82 5.95
CA VAL A 175 3.10 13.46 6.50
C VAL A 175 2.06 14.51 6.10
N GLY A 176 0.96 14.09 5.50
CA GLY A 176 -0.09 14.96 4.99
C GLY A 176 0.23 15.66 3.67
N GLY A 177 1.45 15.47 3.13
CA GLY A 177 1.94 16.19 1.94
C GLY A 177 2.62 15.29 0.90
N THR A 178 3.36 15.93 0.00
CA THR A 178 4.15 15.29 -1.06
C THR A 178 5.56 15.89 -1.08
N PRO A 179 6.64 15.09 -1.11
CA PRO A 179 8.01 15.61 -1.25
C PRO A 179 8.18 16.37 -2.56
N ALA A 180 8.67 17.62 -2.49
CA ALA A 180 8.92 18.45 -3.67
C ALA A 180 9.91 17.79 -4.62
N ARG A 181 9.70 17.92 -5.94
CA ARG A 181 10.58 17.38 -6.99
C ARG A 181 10.82 15.86 -6.91
N GLY A 182 9.98 15.13 -6.15
CA GLY A 182 10.05 13.68 -6.02
C GLY A 182 9.47 12.99 -7.25
N ARG A 183 10.33 12.42 -8.12
CA ARG A 183 9.90 11.84 -9.40
C ARG A 183 9.82 10.32 -9.41
N THR A 184 10.65 9.67 -8.61
CA THR A 184 10.74 8.20 -8.57
C THR A 184 10.97 7.69 -7.15
N LEU A 185 10.61 6.42 -6.91
CA LEU A 185 11.00 5.66 -5.72
C LEU A 185 11.08 4.18 -6.07
N ALA A 186 12.03 3.46 -5.49
CA ALA A 186 12.12 2.00 -5.65
C ALA A 186 10.98 1.31 -4.90
N ARG A 187 10.44 0.22 -5.45
CA ARG A 187 9.44 -0.62 -4.75
C ARG A 187 9.94 -1.12 -3.40
N ALA A 188 11.24 -1.41 -3.32
CA ALA A 188 11.87 -1.80 -2.07
C ALA A 188 11.87 -0.68 -1.02
N ASP A 189 12.09 0.59 -1.43
CA ASP A 189 12.01 1.74 -0.52
C ASP A 189 10.56 2.10 -0.15
N VAL A 190 9.57 1.83 -1.03
CA VAL A 190 8.15 1.93 -0.67
C VAL A 190 7.81 0.92 0.42
N ALA A 191 8.23 -0.33 0.27
CA ALA A 191 8.01 -1.37 1.28
C ALA A 191 8.67 -1.01 2.62
N HIS A 192 9.90 -0.50 2.59
CA HIS A 192 10.59 0.02 3.77
C HIS A 192 9.81 1.16 4.44
N ALA A 193 9.30 2.12 3.67
CA ALA A 193 8.48 3.20 4.19
C ALA A 193 7.17 2.67 4.81
N MET A 194 6.50 1.68 4.18
CA MET A 194 5.29 1.06 4.72
C MET A 194 5.54 0.38 6.07
N LEU A 195 6.69 -0.26 6.25
CA LEU A 195 7.07 -0.87 7.54
C LEU A 195 7.45 0.19 8.57
N ALA A 196 8.17 1.24 8.16
CA ALA A 196 8.59 2.31 9.07
C ALA A 196 7.39 3.07 9.68
N VAL A 197 6.33 3.32 8.90
CA VAL A 197 5.14 4.03 9.40
C VAL A 197 4.25 3.19 10.33
N LEU A 198 4.47 1.88 10.45
CA LEU A 198 3.67 1.04 11.36
C LEU A 198 3.74 1.52 12.81
N ALA A 199 4.93 1.89 13.25
CA ALA A 199 5.21 2.31 14.63
C ALA A 199 5.10 3.83 14.84
N ASP A 200 4.81 4.61 13.79
CA ASP A 200 4.71 6.06 13.86
C ASP A 200 3.25 6.53 14.02
N PRO A 201 2.82 6.94 15.24
CA PRO A 201 1.46 7.37 15.50
C PRO A 201 1.08 8.67 14.75
N SER A 202 2.06 9.49 14.36
CA SER A 202 1.80 10.74 13.63
C SER A 202 1.25 10.49 12.22
N THR A 203 1.39 9.25 11.70
CA THR A 203 0.92 8.84 10.38
C THR A 203 -0.48 8.25 10.38
N VAL A 204 -1.07 8.03 11.58
CA VAL A 204 -2.42 7.46 11.70
C VAL A 204 -3.46 8.40 11.10
N ARG A 205 -4.34 7.84 10.25
CA ARG A 205 -5.37 8.54 9.46
C ARG A 205 -4.79 9.63 8.56
N ARG A 206 -3.57 9.40 8.05
CA ARG A 206 -2.85 10.34 7.19
C ARG A 206 -2.36 9.70 5.89
N GLY A 207 -2.31 10.50 4.84
CA GLY A 207 -1.50 10.22 3.67
C GLY A 207 -0.05 10.62 3.91
N VAL A 208 0.89 9.80 3.47
CA VAL A 208 2.33 10.03 3.64
C VAL A 208 2.99 9.99 2.27
N GLY A 209 3.43 11.14 1.78
CA GLY A 209 4.20 11.24 0.55
C GLY A 209 5.63 10.77 0.76
N VAL A 210 6.14 9.93 -0.15
CA VAL A 210 7.51 9.37 -0.10
C VAL A 210 8.18 9.48 -1.46
N ALA A 211 9.44 9.95 -1.53
CA ALA A 211 10.20 10.08 -2.79
C ALA A 211 11.71 10.28 -2.53
N TYR A 212 12.52 10.03 -3.57
CA TYR A 212 13.92 10.44 -3.57
C TYR A 212 14.09 11.95 -3.65
#